data_99daaed61fb554d88b4ad7010f80b119
#
_entry.id   99daaed61fb554d88b4ad7010f80b119
#
_cell.length_a   1.000
_cell.length_b   1.000
_cell.length_c   1.000
_cell.angle_alpha   90.00
_cell.angle_beta   90.00
_cell.angle_gamma   90.00
#
_symmetry.space_group_name_H-M   'P 1'
#
loop_
_entity.id
_entity.type
_entity.pdbx_description
1 polymer ?
#
loop_
_entity_poly.entity_id
_entity_poly.type
_entity_poly.pdbx_seq_one_letter_code
_entity_poly.pdbx_strand_id
1 'polypeptide(L)'
;MKLILALLLATSSLNVLSEKVYFINIQDGDTLKSPFLIQFGLAGKGVAPAGVDRKNTGHHHLLINVDKIDFSMPIPSSAQHLHFGLGQTETNLDLPSGKHILQLVLGDKYHVPHQPPLMSQKIEVTVE
;
A
#
# COMPACT_ATOMS: atom_id res chain seq x y z
N MET A 1 34.86 37.02 36.78
CA MET A 1 34.22 35.70 36.72
C MET A 1 33.12 35.78 35.66
N LYS A 2 33.36 35.26 34.46
CA LYS A 2 32.38 35.29 33.37
C LYS A 2 31.58 33.99 33.41
N LEU A 3 30.26 34.07 33.72
CA LEU A 3 29.33 32.95 33.59
C LEU A 3 29.08 32.70 32.11
N ILE A 4 29.48 31.54 31.60
CA ILE A 4 29.09 31.05 30.27
C ILE A 4 27.82 30.26 30.48
N LEU A 5 26.71 30.86 30.03
CA LEU A 5 25.41 30.18 30.00
C LEU A 5 25.38 29.28 28.74
N ALA A 6 25.57 27.97 28.95
CA ALA A 6 25.44 26.99 27.89
C ALA A 6 23.95 26.77 27.58
N LEU A 7 23.50 27.27 26.43
CA LEU A 7 22.15 27.03 25.92
C LEU A 7 22.10 25.61 25.35
N LEU A 8 21.51 24.67 26.09
CA LEU A 8 21.21 23.34 25.58
C LEU A 8 20.06 23.44 24.54
N LEU A 9 20.37 23.36 23.25
CA LEU A 9 19.38 23.14 22.23
C LEU A 9 18.90 21.68 22.31
N ALA A 10 17.72 21.47 22.86
CA ALA A 10 17.04 20.17 22.75
C ALA A 10 16.54 19.99 21.33
N THR A 11 17.25 19.20 20.54
CA THR A 11 16.75 18.75 19.23
C THR A 11 15.71 17.66 19.44
N SER A 12 14.43 18.03 19.40
CA SER A 12 13.35 17.05 19.32
C SER A 12 13.37 16.42 17.92
N SER A 13 13.88 15.20 17.82
CA SER A 13 13.75 14.40 16.61
C SER A 13 12.27 14.03 16.45
N LEU A 14 11.60 14.65 15.48
CA LEU A 14 10.29 14.22 15.03
C LEU A 14 10.43 12.82 14.41
N ASN A 15 9.93 11.79 15.09
CA ASN A 15 9.79 10.47 14.51
C ASN A 15 8.72 10.54 13.41
N VAL A 16 9.16 10.77 12.17
CA VAL A 16 8.28 10.63 11.01
C VAL A 16 8.08 9.13 10.79
N LEU A 17 6.81 8.65 10.87
CA LEU A 17 6.47 7.28 10.52
C LEU A 17 6.88 7.03 9.07
N SER A 18 7.67 5.98 8.81
CA SER A 18 8.00 5.59 7.44
C SER A 18 6.73 5.14 6.72
N GLU A 19 6.58 5.59 5.48
CA GLU A 19 5.45 5.24 4.63
C GLU A 19 5.61 3.80 4.15
N LYS A 20 4.56 3.00 4.31
CA LYS A 20 4.52 1.64 3.76
C LYS A 20 3.08 1.18 3.51
N VAL A 21 2.93 0.35 2.50
CA VAL A 21 1.73 -0.45 2.24
C VAL A 21 2.10 -1.92 2.37
N TYR A 22 1.22 -2.72 2.97
CA TYR A 22 1.53 -4.12 3.29
C TYR A 22 0.27 -4.96 3.42
N PHE A 23 0.42 -6.28 3.29
CA PHE A 23 -0.65 -7.23 3.61
C PHE A 23 -0.67 -7.47 5.12
N ILE A 24 -1.87 -7.46 5.71
CA ILE A 24 -2.02 -7.65 7.16
C ILE A 24 -2.10 -9.13 7.53
N ASN A 25 -2.95 -9.89 6.82
CA ASN A 25 -3.38 -11.24 7.23
C ASN A 25 -2.85 -12.37 6.34
N ILE A 26 -2.09 -12.05 5.31
CA ILE A 26 -1.44 -13.04 4.44
C ILE A 26 0.03 -12.68 4.26
N GLN A 27 0.85 -13.67 3.96
CA GLN A 27 2.28 -13.50 3.76
C GLN A 27 2.80 -14.39 2.62
N ASP A 28 4.01 -14.09 2.17
CA ASP A 28 4.70 -14.87 1.16
C ASP A 28 4.80 -16.34 1.57
N GLY A 29 4.46 -17.23 0.65
CA GLY A 29 4.48 -18.68 0.85
C GLY A 29 3.19 -19.28 1.40
N ASP A 30 2.17 -18.48 1.73
CA ASP A 30 0.90 -18.99 2.25
C ASP A 30 0.18 -19.90 1.25
N THR A 31 -0.50 -20.92 1.79
CA THR A 31 -1.47 -21.73 1.06
C THR A 31 -2.87 -21.37 1.54
N LEU A 32 -3.74 -21.01 0.61
CA LEU A 32 -5.05 -20.44 0.89
C LEU A 32 -6.16 -21.21 0.16
N LYS A 33 -7.35 -21.19 0.74
CA LYS A 33 -8.57 -21.69 0.08
C LYS A 33 -9.39 -20.52 -0.41
N SER A 34 -9.71 -20.54 -1.71
CA SER A 34 -10.54 -19.53 -2.34
C SER A 34 -12.04 -19.75 -2.04
N PRO A 35 -12.83 -18.70 -1.81
CA PRO A 35 -12.41 -17.32 -1.63
C PRO A 35 -11.74 -17.06 -0.29
N PHE A 36 -10.86 -16.07 -0.19
CA PHE A 36 -10.17 -15.71 1.04
C PHE A 36 -10.15 -14.21 1.27
N LEU A 37 -10.19 -13.81 2.54
CA LEU A 37 -10.09 -12.41 2.94
C LEU A 37 -8.66 -11.92 2.79
N ILE A 38 -8.49 -10.75 2.19
CA ILE A 38 -7.24 -9.99 2.21
C ILE A 38 -7.48 -8.65 2.88
N GLN A 39 -6.59 -8.29 3.79
CA GLN A 39 -6.60 -7.00 4.49
C GLN A 39 -5.35 -6.20 4.15
N PHE A 40 -5.55 -4.90 3.86
CA PHE A 40 -4.51 -3.98 3.42
C PHE A 40 -4.09 -3.05 4.53
N GLY A 41 -2.80 -3.01 4.83
CA GLY A 41 -2.22 -2.10 5.79
C GLY A 41 -1.58 -0.89 5.12
N LEU A 42 -1.67 0.27 5.76
CA LEU A 42 -1.05 1.51 5.34
C LEU A 42 -0.49 2.24 6.56
N ALA A 43 0.77 2.66 6.48
CA ALA A 43 1.40 3.50 7.47
C ALA A 43 1.98 4.76 6.84
N GLY A 44 1.97 5.88 7.56
CA GLY A 44 2.55 7.16 7.12
C GLY A 44 1.68 7.98 6.16
N LYS A 45 0.61 7.39 5.62
CA LYS A 45 -0.43 8.07 4.84
C LYS A 45 -1.81 7.61 5.30
N GLY A 46 -2.83 8.39 4.95
CA GLY A 46 -4.24 8.03 5.17
C GLY A 46 -4.87 7.40 3.93
N VAL A 47 -5.94 6.66 4.14
CA VAL A 47 -6.81 6.18 3.06
C VAL A 47 -7.85 7.24 2.75
N ALA A 48 -8.03 7.56 1.47
CA ALA A 48 -9.12 8.41 0.99
C ALA A 48 -9.71 7.81 -0.30
N PRO A 49 -11.00 7.98 -0.55
CA PRO A 49 -11.60 7.54 -1.80
C PRO A 49 -10.95 8.18 -3.03
N ALA A 50 -11.02 7.51 -4.16
CA ALA A 50 -10.59 8.06 -5.46
C ALA A 50 -11.27 9.41 -5.73
N GLY A 51 -10.54 10.35 -6.31
CA GLY A 51 -11.03 11.69 -6.61
C GLY A 51 -11.02 12.67 -5.43
N VAL A 52 -10.79 12.20 -4.20
CA VAL A 52 -10.69 13.07 -3.02
C VAL A 52 -9.31 13.71 -2.97
N ASP A 53 -9.28 15.03 -3.07
CA ASP A 53 -8.04 15.82 -3.01
C ASP A 53 -7.67 16.14 -1.56
N ARG A 54 -6.98 15.22 -0.91
CA ARG A 54 -6.48 15.38 0.44
C ARG A 54 -5.00 15.01 0.51
N LYS A 55 -4.20 15.92 1.06
CA LYS A 55 -2.76 15.73 1.22
C LYS A 55 -2.44 14.45 2.04
N ASN A 56 -1.39 13.75 1.65
CA ASN A 56 -0.90 12.53 2.32
C ASN A 56 -1.95 11.42 2.40
N THR A 57 -2.77 11.28 1.37
CA THR A 57 -3.76 10.21 1.26
C THR A 57 -3.69 9.52 -0.09
N GLY A 58 -4.26 8.33 -0.14
CA GLY A 58 -4.42 7.56 -1.36
C GLY A 58 -5.40 6.41 -1.14
N HIS A 59 -5.59 5.60 -2.17
CA HIS A 59 -6.43 4.41 -2.09
C HIS A 59 -5.71 3.20 -2.63
N HIS A 60 -6.09 2.03 -2.12
CA HIS A 60 -5.44 0.76 -2.46
C HIS A 60 -5.78 0.28 -3.86
N HIS A 61 -4.78 -0.30 -4.50
CA HIS A 61 -4.91 -1.16 -5.69
C HIS A 61 -4.22 -2.48 -5.39
N LEU A 62 -4.79 -3.57 -5.89
CA LEU A 62 -4.20 -4.92 -5.79
C LEU A 62 -3.85 -5.42 -7.19
N LEU A 63 -2.58 -5.73 -7.37
CA LEU A 63 -2.05 -6.32 -8.59
C LEU A 63 -1.97 -7.84 -8.42
N ILE A 64 -2.51 -8.58 -9.39
CA ILE A 64 -2.56 -10.04 -9.41
C ILE A 64 -1.83 -10.55 -10.65
N ASN A 65 -0.69 -11.20 -10.47
CA ASN A 65 0.15 -11.71 -11.56
C ASN A 65 0.58 -10.63 -12.56
N VAL A 66 0.81 -9.41 -12.07
CA VAL A 66 1.30 -8.28 -12.87
C VAL A 66 2.80 -8.15 -12.68
N ASP A 67 3.55 -8.12 -13.77
CA ASP A 67 5.00 -7.99 -13.71
C ASP A 67 5.42 -6.58 -13.27
N LYS A 68 4.89 -5.56 -13.94
CA LYS A 68 5.19 -4.14 -13.64
C LYS A 68 4.07 -3.23 -14.12
N ILE A 69 4.02 -2.03 -13.56
CA ILE A 69 3.14 -0.95 -14.00
C ILE A 69 3.96 0.28 -14.38
N ASP A 70 3.37 1.19 -15.14
CA ASP A 70 3.97 2.50 -15.44
C ASP A 70 3.65 3.46 -14.29
N PHE A 71 4.67 3.91 -13.57
CA PHE A 71 4.51 4.80 -12.42
C PHE A 71 4.11 6.23 -12.78
N SER A 72 4.15 6.60 -14.06
CA SER A 72 3.76 7.93 -14.54
C SER A 72 2.31 7.98 -15.02
N MET A 73 1.62 6.84 -15.06
CA MET A 73 0.28 6.70 -15.62
C MET A 73 -0.70 6.21 -14.55
N PRO A 74 -2.00 6.46 -14.73
CA PRO A 74 -3.02 5.83 -13.90
C PRO A 74 -2.90 4.31 -13.93
N ILE A 75 -3.02 3.69 -12.75
CA ILE A 75 -3.04 2.22 -12.63
C ILE A 75 -4.26 1.71 -13.40
N PRO A 76 -4.11 0.73 -14.31
CA PRO A 76 -5.24 0.16 -15.04
C PRO A 76 -6.29 -0.43 -14.10
N SER A 77 -7.52 -0.59 -14.59
CA SER A 77 -8.59 -1.35 -13.93
C SER A 77 -8.91 -2.57 -14.77
N SER A 78 -8.73 -3.76 -14.21
CA SER A 78 -8.97 -5.04 -14.90
C SER A 78 -9.11 -6.17 -13.88
N ALA A 79 -9.33 -7.39 -14.35
CA ALA A 79 -9.32 -8.57 -13.48
C ALA A 79 -7.98 -8.80 -12.74
N GLN A 80 -6.87 -8.24 -13.25
CA GLN A 80 -5.53 -8.33 -12.64
C GLN A 80 -5.10 -7.03 -11.91
N HIS A 81 -5.87 -5.96 -12.06
CA HIS A 81 -5.62 -4.66 -11.45
C HIS A 81 -6.89 -4.23 -10.70
N LEU A 82 -7.05 -4.72 -9.48
CA LEU A 82 -8.23 -4.42 -8.67
C LEU A 82 -8.10 -3.04 -8.04
N HIS A 83 -9.18 -2.28 -8.09
CA HIS A 83 -9.27 -0.89 -7.65
C HIS A 83 -10.23 -0.75 -6.47
N PHE A 84 -9.76 -0.14 -5.39
CA PHE A 84 -10.53 0.06 -4.15
C PHE A 84 -10.86 1.55 -3.95
N GLY A 85 -11.56 2.10 -4.93
CA GLY A 85 -11.79 3.55 -5.05
C GLY A 85 -12.75 4.16 -4.03
N LEU A 86 -13.45 3.36 -3.23
CA LEU A 86 -14.27 3.86 -2.11
C LEU A 86 -13.49 3.95 -0.79
N GLY A 87 -12.20 3.65 -0.81
CA GLY A 87 -11.37 3.64 0.38
C GLY A 87 -11.43 2.31 1.15
N GLN A 88 -11.80 1.22 0.49
CA GLN A 88 -11.82 -0.10 1.10
C GLN A 88 -10.41 -0.52 1.52
N THR A 89 -10.32 -1.20 2.65
CA THR A 89 -9.07 -1.70 3.23
C THR A 89 -9.01 -3.23 3.30
N GLU A 90 -10.00 -3.89 2.74
CA GLU A 90 -10.07 -5.35 2.66
C GLU A 90 -10.99 -5.80 1.53
N THR A 91 -10.82 -7.03 1.11
CA THR A 91 -11.71 -7.67 0.13
C THR A 91 -11.67 -9.19 0.29
N ASN A 92 -12.74 -9.86 -0.13
CA ASN A 92 -12.71 -11.29 -0.39
C ASN A 92 -12.24 -11.50 -1.84
N LEU A 93 -11.15 -12.23 -2.00
CA LEU A 93 -10.56 -12.52 -3.29
C LEU A 93 -10.85 -13.97 -3.69
N ASP A 94 -11.38 -14.12 -4.90
CA ASP A 94 -11.62 -15.44 -5.50
C ASP A 94 -10.62 -15.64 -6.64
N LEU A 95 -9.75 -16.63 -6.49
CA LEU A 95 -8.72 -16.97 -7.48
C LEU A 95 -8.77 -18.47 -7.78
N PRO A 96 -8.47 -18.85 -9.04
CA PRO A 96 -8.37 -20.26 -9.40
C PRO A 96 -7.19 -20.93 -8.66
N SER A 97 -7.26 -22.26 -8.52
CA SER A 97 -6.15 -23.05 -7.96
C SER A 97 -4.85 -22.79 -8.70
N GLY A 98 -3.75 -22.77 -7.96
CA GLY A 98 -2.41 -22.53 -8.47
C GLY A 98 -1.68 -21.43 -7.73
N LYS A 99 -0.50 -21.07 -8.25
CA LYS A 99 0.34 -20.01 -7.69
C LYS A 99 -0.05 -18.65 -8.25
N HIS A 100 -0.11 -17.66 -7.38
CA HIS A 100 -0.40 -16.27 -7.73
C HIS A 100 0.57 -15.33 -7.05
N ILE A 101 1.00 -14.31 -7.77
CA ILE A 101 1.79 -13.20 -7.24
C ILE A 101 0.86 -12.03 -6.94
N LEU A 102 0.90 -11.55 -5.72
CA LEU A 102 0.09 -10.42 -5.25
C LEU A 102 0.99 -9.26 -4.84
N GLN A 103 0.56 -8.04 -5.16
CA GLN A 103 1.25 -6.83 -4.75
C GLN A 103 0.25 -5.70 -4.54
N LEU A 104 0.42 -4.93 -3.46
CA LEU A 104 -0.34 -3.71 -3.21
C LEU A 104 0.41 -2.51 -3.74
N VAL A 105 -0.36 -1.55 -4.26
CA VAL A 105 0.13 -0.24 -4.67
C VAL A 105 -0.87 0.82 -4.20
N LEU A 106 -0.37 1.96 -3.71
CA LEU A 106 -1.23 3.08 -3.34
C LEU A 106 -1.31 4.06 -4.52
N GLY A 107 -2.52 4.36 -4.96
CA GLY A 107 -2.79 5.38 -5.98
C GLY A 107 -3.25 6.68 -5.36
N ASP A 108 -2.91 7.79 -6.00
CA ASP A 108 -3.39 9.12 -5.65
C ASP A 108 -4.85 9.33 -6.13
N LYS A 109 -5.38 10.54 -5.98
CA LYS A 109 -6.75 10.87 -6.41
C LYS A 109 -7.04 10.57 -7.89
N TYR A 110 -6.01 10.49 -8.73
CA TYR A 110 -6.11 10.18 -10.16
C TYR A 110 -5.70 8.75 -10.50
N HIS A 111 -5.55 7.88 -9.51
CA HIS A 111 -5.07 6.49 -9.67
C HIS A 111 -3.59 6.38 -10.09
N VAL A 112 -2.83 7.46 -10.00
CA VAL A 112 -1.40 7.46 -10.33
C VAL A 112 -0.61 7.08 -9.08
N PRO A 113 0.40 6.18 -9.18
CA PRO A 113 1.25 5.88 -8.05
C PRO A 113 1.94 7.14 -7.52
N HIS A 114 2.11 7.22 -6.19
CA HIS A 114 2.85 8.33 -5.58
C HIS A 114 4.31 8.36 -6.04
N GLN A 115 4.97 9.51 -5.89
CA GLN A 115 6.40 9.67 -6.16
C GLN A 115 7.17 9.98 -4.86
N PRO A 116 8.04 9.06 -4.40
CA PRO A 116 8.32 7.72 -4.95
C PRO A 116 7.13 6.77 -4.80
N PRO A 117 7.06 5.70 -5.62
CA PRO A 117 5.95 4.75 -5.56
C PRO A 117 5.85 4.07 -4.18
N LEU A 118 4.63 3.97 -3.67
CA LEU A 118 4.34 3.27 -2.41
C LEU A 118 3.69 1.93 -2.74
N MET A 119 4.51 0.88 -2.69
CA MET A 119 4.16 -0.48 -3.06
C MET A 119 4.56 -1.45 -1.96
N SER A 120 3.81 -2.53 -1.80
CA SER A 120 4.24 -3.66 -0.99
C SER A 120 5.32 -4.45 -1.71
N GLN A 121 5.99 -5.34 -0.98
CA GLN A 121 6.71 -6.43 -1.61
C GLN A 121 5.72 -7.33 -2.37
N LYS A 122 6.18 -7.97 -3.45
CA LYS A 122 5.44 -9.05 -4.08
C LYS A 122 5.45 -10.25 -3.15
N ILE A 123 4.29 -10.89 -2.99
CA ILE A 123 4.17 -12.15 -2.28
C ILE A 123 3.63 -13.22 -3.23
N GLU A 124 4.10 -14.45 -3.09
CA GLU A 124 3.54 -15.61 -3.77
C GLU A 124 2.63 -16.37 -2.82
N VAL A 125 1.41 -16.64 -3.25
CA VAL A 125 0.46 -17.49 -2.54
C VAL A 125 0.07 -18.67 -3.42
N THR A 126 -0.24 -19.79 -2.81
CA THR A 126 -0.77 -20.97 -3.50
C THR A 126 -2.25 -21.12 -3.12
N VAL A 127 -3.12 -21.15 -4.12
CA VAL A 127 -4.55 -21.41 -3.93
C VAL A 127 -4.84 -22.88 -4.20
N GLU A 128 -5.48 -23.53 -3.24
CA GLU A 128 -5.93 -24.94 -3.33
C GLU A 128 -7.25 -25.08 -4.10
#